data_48d8092801899f049f28051069a808db
#
_entry.id   48d8092801899f049f28051069a808db
#
_cell.length_a   1.000
_cell.length_b   1.000
_cell.length_c   1.000
_cell.angle_alpha   90.00
_cell.angle_beta   90.00
_cell.angle_gamma   90.00
#
_symmetry.space_group_name_H-M   'P 1'
#
loop_
_entity.id
_entity.type
_entity.pdbx_description
1 polymer ?
#
loop_
_entity_poly.entity_id
_entity_poly.type
_entity_poly.pdbx_seq_one_letter_code
_entity_poly.pdbx_strand_id
1 'polypeptide(L)'
;MNRLKKNIKEIAVLSLACLLLCAPAWGHASKEWKKILEARTVRLWIDAQLLDDIVLNARAELNVTWLPRPLRKRLERDRDVHEWVVKGLGCYYPANKEAERRMKGRDILALNYRAVKNWDFDPTRLTVGGYRVTPEDLLGHRDLRVTGELPPGTEGTLFLCVPALKPGSRVEITMGPDRAVLEAPAR
;
A
#
# COMPACT_ATOMS: atom_id res chain seq x y z
N MET A 1 29.40 15.19 52.12
CA MET A 1 29.34 14.03 51.24
C MET A 1 27.92 13.55 50.90
N ASN A 2 26.91 13.82 51.71
CA ASN A 2 25.51 13.37 51.46
C ASN A 2 24.68 14.22 50.47
N ARG A 3 24.99 15.48 50.29
CA ARG A 3 24.22 16.35 49.35
C ARG A 3 24.52 16.04 47.87
N LEU A 4 25.73 15.66 47.56
CA LEU A 4 26.11 15.31 46.17
C LEU A 4 25.40 14.03 45.67
N LYS A 5 25.22 13.02 46.54
CA LYS A 5 24.53 11.77 46.18
C LYS A 5 23.02 11.95 45.93
N LYS A 6 22.39 12.95 46.60
CA LYS A 6 20.97 13.22 46.41
C LYS A 6 20.69 13.87 45.05
N ASN A 7 21.53 14.82 44.63
CA ASN A 7 21.39 15.49 43.33
C ASN A 7 21.63 14.55 42.13
N ILE A 8 22.53 13.58 42.27
CA ILE A 8 22.79 12.58 41.20
C ILE A 8 21.57 11.67 41.00
N LYS A 9 20.86 11.29 42.06
CA LYS A 9 19.65 10.47 41.94
C LYS A 9 18.48 11.23 41.28
N GLU A 10 18.32 12.49 41.61
CA GLU A 10 17.26 13.33 41.02
C GLU A 10 17.53 13.63 39.54
N ILE A 11 18.77 13.86 39.15
CA ILE A 11 19.17 14.05 37.75
C ILE A 11 19.00 12.75 36.95
N ALA A 12 19.34 11.59 37.53
CA ALA A 12 19.17 10.31 36.86
C ALA A 12 17.69 9.96 36.64
N VAL A 13 16.81 10.29 37.58
CA VAL A 13 15.36 10.07 37.44
C VAL A 13 14.76 11.00 36.40
N LEU A 14 15.18 12.28 36.35
CA LEU A 14 14.73 13.21 35.31
C LEU A 14 15.19 12.80 33.91
N SER A 15 16.43 12.33 33.75
CA SER A 15 16.96 11.85 32.47
C SER A 15 16.23 10.60 31.97
N LEU A 16 15.87 9.70 32.87
CA LEU A 16 15.13 8.47 32.53
C LEU A 16 13.68 8.80 32.13
N ALA A 17 13.04 9.78 32.80
CA ALA A 17 11.70 10.25 32.45
C ALA A 17 11.66 10.93 31.07
N CYS A 18 12.68 11.73 30.74
CA CYS A 18 12.81 12.33 29.40
C CYS A 18 13.04 11.30 28.30
N LEU A 19 13.78 10.23 28.55
CA LEU A 19 14.01 9.14 27.59
C LEU A 19 12.74 8.33 27.36
N LEU A 20 11.86 8.17 28.33
CA LEU A 20 10.56 7.49 28.18
C LEU A 20 9.52 8.34 27.44
N LEU A 21 9.64 9.68 27.47
CA LEU A 21 8.74 10.59 26.75
C LEU A 21 9.17 10.80 25.28
N CYS A 22 10.40 10.43 24.92
CA CYS A 22 10.93 10.48 23.56
C CYS A 22 10.87 9.11 22.87
N ALA A 23 10.00 8.20 23.29
CA ALA A 23 9.69 7.04 22.45
C ALA A 23 9.11 7.59 21.15
N PRO A 24 9.80 7.42 20.00
CA PRO A 24 9.26 7.88 18.74
C PRO A 24 7.91 7.16 18.57
N ALA A 25 6.86 7.93 18.31
CA ALA A 25 5.56 7.41 17.89
C ALA A 25 5.72 6.79 16.49
N TRP A 26 6.50 5.72 16.39
CA TRP A 26 6.76 4.98 15.18
C TRP A 26 5.55 4.10 14.89
N GLY A 27 4.73 4.60 13.95
CA GLY A 27 4.08 3.70 13.03
C GLY A 27 2.87 2.91 13.52
N HIS A 28 1.99 3.50 14.33
CA HIS A 28 0.62 3.00 14.35
C HIS A 28 -0.20 3.91 13.44
N ALA A 29 -0.37 3.47 12.17
CA ALA A 29 -1.48 3.99 11.39
C ALA A 29 -2.70 3.94 12.28
N SER A 30 -3.42 5.06 12.42
CA SER A 30 -4.57 5.09 13.31
C SER A 30 -5.48 3.92 12.91
N LYS A 31 -6.15 3.29 13.88
CA LYS A 31 -7.10 2.19 13.61
C LYS A 31 -8.12 2.57 12.54
N GLU A 32 -8.40 3.86 12.42
CA GLU A 32 -9.27 4.42 11.40
C GLU A 32 -8.69 4.24 9.99
N TRP A 33 -7.41 4.60 9.77
CA TRP A 33 -6.76 4.44 8.45
C TRP A 33 -6.69 2.98 8.03
N LYS A 34 -6.36 2.09 8.96
CA LYS A 34 -6.36 0.65 8.70
C LYS A 34 -7.73 0.20 8.18
N LYS A 35 -8.81 0.55 8.88
CA LYS A 35 -10.19 0.21 8.49
C LYS A 35 -10.56 0.81 7.12
N ILE A 36 -10.19 2.07 6.87
CA ILE A 36 -10.47 2.76 5.60
C ILE A 36 -9.77 2.07 4.42
N LEU A 37 -8.52 1.66 4.59
CA LEU A 37 -7.74 0.98 3.55
C LEU A 37 -8.21 -0.47 3.36
N GLU A 38 -8.47 -1.20 4.44
CA GLU A 38 -9.01 -2.56 4.37
C GLU A 38 -10.34 -2.62 3.60
N ALA A 39 -11.26 -1.69 3.86
CA ALA A 39 -12.53 -1.61 3.14
C ALA A 39 -12.38 -1.31 1.62
N ARG A 40 -11.19 -0.96 1.16
CA ARG A 40 -10.85 -0.62 -0.23
C ARG A 40 -9.82 -1.55 -0.81
N THR A 41 -9.52 -2.63 -0.11
CA THR A 41 -8.51 -3.61 -0.52
C THR A 41 -9.18 -4.92 -0.84
N VAL A 42 -8.81 -5.48 -1.96
CA VAL A 42 -9.14 -6.85 -2.32
C VAL A 42 -7.86 -7.66 -2.46
N ARG A 43 -7.95 -8.93 -2.09
CA ARG A 43 -6.85 -9.88 -2.18
C ARG A 43 -7.06 -10.86 -3.30
N LEU A 44 -6.05 -11.02 -4.14
CA LEU A 44 -5.93 -12.10 -5.11
C LEU A 44 -4.85 -13.07 -4.66
N TRP A 45 -5.16 -14.34 -4.74
CA TRP A 45 -4.19 -15.41 -4.63
C TRP A 45 -3.84 -15.92 -6.02
N ILE A 46 -2.58 -15.81 -6.41
CA ILE A 46 -2.11 -16.13 -7.76
C ILE A 46 -1.75 -17.60 -7.86
N ASP A 47 -2.28 -18.27 -8.89
CA ASP A 47 -2.10 -19.71 -9.15
C ASP A 47 -2.40 -20.56 -7.91
N ALA A 48 -3.42 -20.18 -7.13
CA ALA A 48 -3.79 -20.86 -5.90
C ALA A 48 -4.90 -21.88 -6.13
N GLN A 49 -4.86 -22.93 -5.33
CA GLN A 49 -6.01 -23.82 -5.14
C GLN A 49 -6.75 -23.40 -3.89
N LEU A 50 -8.04 -23.10 -4.03
CA LEU A 50 -8.90 -22.76 -2.91
C LEU A 50 -9.70 -24.00 -2.52
N LEU A 51 -9.55 -24.41 -1.27
CA LEU A 51 -10.36 -25.46 -0.65
C LEU A 51 -11.09 -24.82 0.53
N ASP A 52 -12.34 -24.45 0.32
CA ASP A 52 -13.11 -23.60 1.25
C ASP A 52 -12.33 -22.31 1.58
N ASP A 53 -11.99 -22.11 2.86
CA ASP A 53 -11.22 -20.95 3.33
C ASP A 53 -9.70 -21.19 3.32
N ILE A 54 -9.25 -22.36 2.87
CA ILE A 54 -7.83 -22.72 2.87
C ILE A 54 -7.22 -22.43 1.50
N VAL A 55 -6.18 -21.61 1.49
CA VAL A 55 -5.39 -21.32 0.30
C VAL A 55 -4.23 -22.31 0.22
N LEU A 56 -4.23 -23.12 -0.82
CA LEU A 56 -3.19 -24.11 -1.07
C LEU A 56 -2.37 -23.72 -2.30
N ASN A 57 -1.07 -24.00 -2.24
CA ASN A 57 -0.16 -23.88 -3.38
C ASN A 57 -0.05 -22.49 -4.03
N ALA A 58 -0.49 -21.42 -3.38
CA ALA A 58 -0.38 -20.07 -3.93
C ALA A 58 1.05 -19.76 -4.39
N ARG A 59 1.17 -19.15 -5.57
CA ARG A 59 2.44 -18.64 -6.11
C ARG A 59 2.76 -17.29 -5.53
N ALA A 60 1.74 -16.44 -5.39
CA ALA A 60 1.88 -15.12 -4.80
C ALA A 60 0.57 -14.65 -4.15
N GLU A 61 0.70 -13.66 -3.28
CA GLU A 61 -0.39 -12.85 -2.74
C GLU A 61 -0.31 -11.45 -3.35
N LEU A 62 -1.42 -10.95 -3.87
CA LEU A 62 -1.55 -9.61 -4.42
C LEU A 62 -2.72 -8.90 -3.75
N ASN A 63 -2.43 -7.85 -2.98
CA ASN A 63 -3.43 -6.99 -2.38
C ASN A 63 -3.57 -5.71 -3.22
N VAL A 64 -4.77 -5.48 -3.75
CA VAL A 64 -5.08 -4.32 -4.59
C VAL A 64 -5.93 -3.34 -3.80
N THR A 65 -5.36 -2.17 -3.50
CA THR A 65 -6.02 -1.12 -2.71
C THR A 65 -6.41 0.05 -3.60
N TRP A 66 -7.69 0.40 -3.61
CA TRP A 66 -8.22 1.55 -4.35
C TRP A 66 -8.02 2.85 -3.57
N LEU A 67 -7.33 3.79 -4.21
CA LEU A 67 -7.00 5.11 -3.69
C LEU A 67 -7.62 6.21 -4.56
N PRO A 68 -8.93 6.50 -4.41
CA PRO A 68 -9.58 7.56 -5.16
C PRO A 68 -9.02 8.94 -4.79
N ARG A 69 -9.14 9.92 -5.70
CA ARG A 69 -8.58 11.25 -5.53
C ARG A 69 -8.91 11.93 -4.19
N PRO A 70 -10.16 11.89 -3.67
CA PRO A 70 -10.47 12.50 -2.36
C PRO A 70 -9.69 11.85 -1.22
N LEU A 71 -9.56 10.51 -1.23
CA LEU A 71 -8.82 9.77 -0.23
C LEU A 71 -7.33 10.11 -0.27
N ARG A 72 -6.73 10.17 -1.48
CA ARG A 72 -5.31 10.56 -1.64
C ARG A 72 -5.01 11.93 -1.04
N LYS A 73 -5.86 12.93 -1.31
CA LYS A 73 -5.72 14.27 -0.73
C LYS A 73 -5.80 14.28 0.80
N ARG A 74 -6.57 13.37 1.38
CA ARG A 74 -6.65 13.20 2.84
C ARG A 74 -5.38 12.52 3.36
N LEU A 75 -4.90 11.46 2.69
CA LEU A 75 -3.68 10.75 3.03
C LEU A 75 -2.44 11.66 3.01
N GLU A 76 -2.34 12.59 2.07
CA GLU A 76 -1.24 13.55 1.96
C GLU A 76 -1.16 14.55 3.14
N ARG A 77 -2.28 14.82 3.78
CA ARG A 77 -2.38 15.77 4.89
C ARG A 77 -2.20 15.13 6.25
N ASP A 78 -2.42 13.83 6.34
CA ASP A 78 -2.40 13.08 7.58
C ASP A 78 -1.02 12.45 7.79
N ARG A 79 -0.46 12.64 8.99
CA ARG A 79 0.87 12.11 9.37
C ARG A 79 0.80 10.67 9.88
N ASP A 80 -0.39 10.18 10.24
CA ASP A 80 -0.61 8.86 10.84
C ASP A 80 -0.95 7.77 9.81
N VAL A 81 -0.50 7.95 8.57
CA VAL A 81 -0.74 7.02 7.46
C VAL A 81 0.32 5.93 7.41
N HIS A 82 -0.08 4.76 6.94
CA HIS A 82 0.85 3.66 6.69
C HIS A 82 2.05 4.09 5.82
N GLU A 83 3.24 3.74 6.28
CA GLU A 83 4.51 4.14 5.68
C GLU A 83 4.60 3.77 4.18
N TRP A 84 4.10 2.60 3.76
CA TRP A 84 4.09 2.18 2.37
C TRP A 84 3.25 3.10 1.48
N VAL A 85 2.15 3.67 2.01
CA VAL A 85 1.31 4.63 1.27
C VAL A 85 2.06 5.94 1.10
N VAL A 86 2.67 6.44 2.17
CA VAL A 86 3.40 7.72 2.14
C VAL A 86 4.63 7.62 1.26
N LYS A 87 5.45 6.58 1.44
CA LYS A 87 6.65 6.35 0.62
C LYS A 87 6.29 6.13 -0.84
N GLY A 88 5.29 5.28 -1.09
CA GLY A 88 4.84 5.01 -2.43
C GLY A 88 4.29 6.25 -3.12
N LEU A 89 3.35 6.95 -2.53
CA LEU A 89 2.77 8.17 -3.10
C LEU A 89 3.83 9.27 -3.23
N GLY A 90 4.72 9.45 -2.25
CA GLY A 90 5.79 10.45 -2.28
C GLY A 90 6.77 10.25 -3.45
N CYS A 91 7.09 9.00 -3.80
CA CYS A 91 7.92 8.70 -4.97
C CYS A 91 7.22 9.00 -6.31
N TYR A 92 5.89 9.09 -6.31
CA TYR A 92 5.06 9.22 -7.51
C TYR A 92 4.39 10.58 -7.66
N TYR A 93 4.50 11.44 -6.65
CA TYR A 93 4.13 12.85 -6.73
C TYR A 93 5.37 13.70 -7.04
N PRO A 94 5.89 13.64 -8.26
CA PRO A 94 6.77 14.72 -8.68
C PRO A 94 5.88 15.96 -8.69
N ALA A 95 6.41 17.09 -8.26
CA ALA A 95 5.83 18.41 -8.46
C ALA A 95 5.72 18.76 -9.98
N ASN A 96 5.45 17.77 -10.81
CA ASN A 96 5.47 17.80 -12.26
C ASN A 96 4.02 17.86 -12.76
N LYS A 97 3.68 18.98 -13.39
CA LYS A 97 2.39 19.25 -14.03
C LYS A 97 1.95 18.15 -15.01
N GLU A 98 2.88 17.39 -15.56
CA GLU A 98 2.59 16.28 -16.48
C GLU A 98 2.00 15.06 -15.76
N ALA A 99 2.55 14.68 -14.60
CA ALA A 99 1.99 13.61 -13.77
C ALA A 99 0.59 13.98 -13.27
N GLU A 100 0.39 15.25 -12.91
CA GLU A 100 -0.92 15.78 -12.51
C GLU A 100 -1.95 15.70 -13.65
N ARG A 101 -1.53 16.00 -14.88
CA ARG A 101 -2.37 15.85 -16.08
C ARG A 101 -2.73 14.39 -16.36
N ARG A 102 -1.77 13.46 -16.24
CA ARG A 102 -2.00 12.02 -16.42
C ARG A 102 -3.01 11.46 -15.41
N MET A 103 -3.00 11.98 -14.18
CA MET A 103 -3.91 11.54 -13.10
C MET A 103 -5.26 12.24 -13.11
N LYS A 104 -5.50 13.19 -14.02
CA LYS A 104 -6.79 13.90 -14.10
C LYS A 104 -7.89 12.95 -14.56
N GLY A 105 -8.93 12.79 -13.71
CA GLY A 105 -10.06 11.88 -14.03
C GLY A 105 -9.71 10.39 -13.88
N ARG A 106 -8.59 10.07 -13.22
CA ARG A 106 -8.14 8.70 -12.98
C ARG A 106 -7.96 8.44 -11.48
N ASP A 107 -8.06 7.19 -11.10
CA ASP A 107 -7.78 6.73 -9.74
C ASP A 107 -6.43 6.02 -9.67
N ILE A 108 -5.89 5.90 -8.47
CA ILE A 108 -4.69 5.11 -8.20
C ILE A 108 -5.11 3.79 -7.54
N LEU A 109 -4.52 2.71 -8.02
CA LEU A 109 -4.48 1.43 -7.33
C LEU A 109 -3.07 1.21 -6.78
N ALA A 110 -2.99 0.82 -5.51
CA ALA A 110 -1.76 0.32 -4.92
C ALA A 110 -1.77 -1.21 -4.96
N LEU A 111 -0.75 -1.79 -5.56
CA LEU A 111 -0.51 -3.22 -5.61
C LEU A 111 0.55 -3.59 -4.58
N ASN A 112 0.14 -4.13 -3.44
CA ASN A 112 1.06 -4.72 -2.48
C ASN A 112 1.14 -6.22 -2.76
N TYR A 113 2.33 -6.73 -3.04
CA TYR A 113 2.52 -8.11 -3.44
C TYR A 113 3.58 -8.80 -2.60
N ARG A 114 3.43 -10.11 -2.49
CA ARG A 114 4.40 -11.02 -1.88
C ARG A 114 4.49 -12.31 -2.70
N ALA A 115 5.67 -12.62 -3.21
CA ALA A 115 5.96 -13.87 -3.86
C ALA A 115 6.10 -14.99 -2.80
N VAL A 116 5.28 -16.04 -2.90
CA VAL A 116 5.35 -17.23 -2.02
C VAL A 116 6.23 -18.29 -2.66
N LYS A 117 6.21 -18.37 -3.98
CA LYS A 117 7.08 -19.20 -4.83
C LYS A 117 7.71 -18.33 -5.89
N ASN A 118 8.58 -18.88 -6.74
CA ASN A 118 9.06 -18.17 -7.93
C ASN A 118 7.86 -17.69 -8.75
N TRP A 119 7.80 -16.39 -9.01
CA TRP A 119 6.68 -15.75 -9.68
C TRP A 119 7.16 -14.76 -10.73
N ASP A 120 6.71 -14.97 -11.97
CA ASP A 120 6.89 -13.99 -13.04
C ASP A 120 5.79 -12.92 -12.93
N PHE A 121 6.14 -11.80 -12.30
CA PHE A 121 5.23 -10.70 -12.02
C PHE A 121 5.23 -9.68 -13.16
N ASP A 122 4.23 -9.76 -14.00
CA ASP A 122 3.94 -8.77 -15.02
C ASP A 122 2.62 -8.02 -14.69
N PRO A 123 2.70 -6.77 -14.20
CA PRO A 123 1.51 -5.98 -13.86
C PRO A 123 0.62 -5.65 -15.07
N THR A 124 1.10 -5.77 -16.31
CA THR A 124 0.28 -5.55 -17.51
C THR A 124 -0.69 -6.70 -17.79
N ARG A 125 -0.56 -7.82 -17.06
CA ARG A 125 -1.54 -8.91 -17.08
C ARG A 125 -2.76 -8.62 -16.21
N LEU A 126 -2.75 -7.52 -15.44
CA LEU A 126 -3.86 -7.10 -14.61
C LEU A 126 -4.96 -6.47 -15.47
N THR A 127 -6.21 -6.80 -15.13
CA THR A 127 -7.40 -6.15 -15.69
C THR A 127 -8.26 -5.62 -14.53
N VAL A 128 -8.79 -4.41 -14.67
CA VAL A 128 -9.58 -3.72 -13.65
C VAL A 128 -10.90 -3.28 -14.27
N GLY A 129 -12.00 -3.93 -13.92
CA GLY A 129 -13.31 -3.60 -14.47
C GLY A 129 -13.36 -3.66 -16.01
N GLY A 130 -12.64 -4.61 -16.62
CA GLY A 130 -12.50 -4.75 -18.07
C GLY A 130 -11.40 -3.85 -18.69
N TYR A 131 -10.81 -2.92 -17.94
CA TYR A 131 -9.67 -2.12 -18.40
C TYR A 131 -8.37 -2.93 -18.21
N ARG A 132 -7.66 -3.20 -19.31
CA ARG A 132 -6.35 -3.86 -19.27
C ARG A 132 -5.26 -2.83 -18.94
N VAL A 133 -4.48 -3.12 -17.92
CA VAL A 133 -3.35 -2.27 -17.51
C VAL A 133 -2.27 -2.28 -18.58
N THR A 134 -1.69 -1.11 -18.85
CA THR A 134 -0.61 -0.90 -19.80
C THR A 134 0.66 -0.45 -19.08
N PRO A 135 1.87 -0.54 -19.70
CA PRO A 135 3.10 -0.03 -19.09
C PRO A 135 3.05 1.46 -18.71
N GLU A 136 2.25 2.27 -19.44
CA GLU A 136 2.07 3.70 -19.20
C GLU A 136 1.26 4.00 -17.95
N ASP A 137 0.44 3.03 -17.50
CA ASP A 137 -0.33 3.16 -16.27
C ASP A 137 0.51 2.97 -15.01
N LEU A 138 1.69 2.35 -15.15
CA LEU A 138 2.61 2.13 -14.04
C LEU A 138 3.23 3.45 -13.61
N LEU A 139 2.95 3.85 -12.37
CA LEU A 139 3.54 5.03 -11.76
C LEU A 139 4.95 4.71 -11.25
N GLY A 140 5.81 5.75 -11.21
CA GLY A 140 7.18 5.67 -10.72
C GLY A 140 8.25 5.38 -11.76
N HIS A 141 9.49 5.63 -11.35
CA HIS A 141 10.63 5.44 -12.22
C HIS A 141 10.79 3.96 -12.57
N ARG A 142 11.08 3.66 -13.84
CA ARG A 142 11.16 2.28 -14.35
C ARG A 142 12.14 1.42 -13.54
N ASP A 143 13.27 1.99 -13.13
CA ASP A 143 14.34 1.29 -12.42
C ASP A 143 14.00 0.99 -10.95
N LEU A 144 12.92 1.58 -10.41
CA LEU A 144 12.42 1.32 -9.05
C LEU A 144 11.28 0.29 -9.03
N ARG A 145 10.87 -0.21 -10.20
CA ARG A 145 9.80 -1.20 -10.30
C ARG A 145 10.39 -2.60 -10.15
N VAL A 146 9.96 -3.30 -9.13
CA VAL A 146 10.32 -4.71 -8.92
C VAL A 146 9.29 -5.56 -9.64
N THR A 147 9.62 -6.02 -10.85
CA THR A 147 8.78 -6.83 -11.75
C THR A 147 9.64 -7.90 -12.43
N GLY A 148 9.01 -8.84 -13.14
CA GLY A 148 9.67 -9.98 -13.75
C GLY A 148 9.79 -11.16 -12.79
N GLU A 149 10.85 -11.94 -12.90
CA GLU A 149 11.06 -13.11 -12.04
C GLU A 149 11.38 -12.72 -10.60
N LEU A 150 10.44 -12.98 -9.70
CA LEU A 150 10.55 -12.71 -8.27
C LEU A 150 10.78 -14.02 -7.51
N PRO A 151 11.89 -14.14 -6.75
CA PRO A 151 12.11 -15.27 -5.87
C PRO A 151 11.14 -15.28 -4.69
N PRO A 152 10.95 -16.43 -4.00
CA PRO A 152 10.13 -16.52 -2.81
C PRO A 152 10.56 -15.53 -1.73
N GLY A 153 9.59 -14.93 -1.04
CA GLY A 153 9.83 -13.92 -0.01
C GLY A 153 10.02 -12.49 -0.55
N THR A 154 10.04 -12.28 -1.87
CA THR A 154 10.07 -10.93 -2.43
C THR A 154 8.75 -10.23 -2.14
N GLU A 155 8.83 -9.04 -1.55
CA GLU A 155 7.69 -8.17 -1.28
C GLU A 155 7.91 -6.81 -1.93
N GLY A 156 6.82 -6.16 -2.31
CA GLY A 156 6.90 -4.82 -2.88
C GLY A 156 5.55 -4.14 -3.04
N THR A 157 5.62 -2.89 -3.46
CA THR A 157 4.45 -2.08 -3.78
C THR A 157 4.64 -1.39 -5.12
N LEU A 158 3.64 -1.53 -5.99
CA LEU A 158 3.52 -0.76 -7.23
C LEU A 158 2.26 0.10 -7.20
N PHE A 159 2.29 1.20 -7.94
CA PHE A 159 1.12 2.05 -8.10
C PHE A 159 0.73 2.11 -9.57
N LEU A 160 -0.58 2.00 -9.81
CA LEU A 160 -1.18 2.07 -11.14
C LEU A 160 -2.13 3.28 -11.21
N CYS A 161 -2.15 3.92 -12.38
CA CYS A 161 -3.11 4.95 -12.69
C CYS A 161 -4.15 4.39 -13.66
N VAL A 162 -5.35 4.09 -13.17
CA VAL A 162 -6.43 3.45 -13.93
C VAL A 162 -7.59 4.42 -14.17
N PRO A 163 -8.51 4.16 -15.12
CA PRO A 163 -9.74 4.92 -15.24
C PRO A 163 -10.48 4.99 -13.90
N ALA A 164 -11.10 6.13 -13.60
CA ALA A 164 -11.79 6.33 -12.33
C ALA A 164 -12.87 5.29 -12.11
N LEU A 165 -12.84 4.64 -10.96
CA LEU A 165 -13.84 3.66 -10.56
C LEU A 165 -15.06 4.37 -9.99
N LYS A 166 -16.24 3.85 -10.31
CA LYS A 166 -17.49 4.42 -9.81
C LYS A 166 -17.68 4.05 -8.33
N PRO A 167 -17.81 5.01 -7.42
CA PRO A 167 -18.15 4.73 -6.02
C PRO A 167 -19.45 3.91 -5.90
N GLY A 168 -19.49 2.94 -5.00
CA GLY A 168 -20.61 2.03 -4.82
C GLY A 168 -20.69 0.90 -5.86
N SER A 169 -19.72 0.80 -6.78
CA SER A 169 -19.69 -0.29 -7.76
C SER A 169 -18.86 -1.49 -7.27
N ARG A 170 -19.16 -2.64 -7.86
CA ARG A 170 -18.34 -3.84 -7.76
C ARG A 170 -17.45 -3.91 -9.00
N VAL A 171 -16.15 -3.98 -8.79
CA VAL A 171 -15.14 -3.96 -9.85
C VAL A 171 -14.39 -5.27 -9.84
N GLU A 172 -14.51 -6.06 -10.89
CA GLU A 172 -13.72 -7.27 -11.03
C GLU A 172 -12.28 -6.91 -11.32
N ILE A 173 -11.36 -7.55 -10.58
CA ILE A 173 -9.92 -7.46 -10.78
C ILE A 173 -9.43 -8.85 -11.14
N THR A 174 -8.74 -8.96 -12.26
CA THR A 174 -8.23 -10.25 -12.74
C THR A 174 -6.73 -10.17 -13.03
N MET A 175 -6.02 -11.28 -12.80
CA MET A 175 -4.63 -11.46 -13.21
C MET A 175 -4.44 -12.87 -13.75
N GLY A 176 -4.43 -12.99 -15.08
CA GLY A 176 -4.54 -14.31 -15.73
C GLY A 176 -5.88 -14.98 -15.40
N PRO A 177 -5.88 -16.23 -14.87
CA PRO A 177 -7.10 -16.92 -14.48
C PRO A 177 -7.66 -16.47 -13.13
N ASP A 178 -6.84 -15.82 -12.30
CA ASP A 178 -7.21 -15.44 -10.94
C ASP A 178 -8.06 -14.18 -10.93
N ARG A 179 -9.07 -14.15 -10.06
CA ARG A 179 -10.00 -13.03 -9.99
C ARG A 179 -10.47 -12.77 -8.57
N ALA A 180 -10.76 -11.50 -8.31
CA ALA A 180 -11.40 -11.04 -7.10
C ALA A 180 -12.29 -9.83 -7.41
N VAL A 181 -13.22 -9.51 -6.51
CA VAL A 181 -14.14 -8.38 -6.67
C VAL A 181 -13.82 -7.34 -5.63
N LEU A 182 -13.40 -6.17 -6.10
CA LEU A 182 -13.23 -4.98 -5.28
C LEU A 182 -14.59 -4.29 -5.12
N GLU A 183 -15.03 -4.13 -3.90
CA GLU A 183 -16.19 -3.30 -3.59
C GLU A 183 -15.71 -1.87 -3.35
N ALA A 184 -16.00 -0.98 -4.31
CA ALA A 184 -15.65 0.43 -4.19
C ALA A 184 -16.64 1.12 -3.23
N PRO A 185 -16.25 1.49 -1.98
CA PRO A 185 -17.18 2.09 -1.03
C PRO A 185 -17.82 3.36 -1.57
N ALA A 186 -19.09 3.59 -1.27
CA ALA A 186 -19.86 4.73 -1.78
C ALA A 186 -19.31 6.09 -1.29
N ARG A 187 -18.66 6.15 -0.14
CA ARG A 187 -17.81 7.24 0.43
C ARG A 187 -17.42 6.95 1.87
#